data_6c8202f097d54ba66d0bf3b94d2d841a
#
_entry.id   6c8202f097d54ba66d0bf3b94d2d841a
#
_cell.length_a   1.000
_cell.length_b   1.000
_cell.length_c   1.000
_cell.angle_alpha   90.00
_cell.angle_beta   90.00
_cell.angle_gamma   90.00
#
_symmetry.space_group_name_H-M   'P 1'
#
loop_
_entity.id
_entity.type
_entity.pdbx_description
1 polymer ?
#
loop_
_entity_poly.entity_id
_entity_poly.type
_entity_poly.pdbx_seq_one_letter_code
_entity_poly.pdbx_strand_id
1 'polypeptide(L)'
;HVMVIDEQAVYDPSHHDDKLLLDLKGAMSEQELHWLSLRLAGGRLNKARRGESYVTPPTGYVWGGRGLVLDPDESVRRAVGVVFERFNIEPSARAVLRWANRSNFLMPTRERGSSEVSWNKLGNLRLNTMLRNPEYAGVYVYGRHPTSKEVVDGEIRKVRRRLSADDEPAMSKMPPATWKRSTTRT
;
A
#
# COMPACT_ATOMS: atom_id res chain seq x y z
N HIS A 1 17.86 43.04 -7.71
CA HIS A 1 17.05 42.57 -8.82
C HIS A 1 17.25 41.05 -8.96
N VAL A 2 16.19 40.29 -8.92
CA VAL A 2 16.21 38.86 -9.18
C VAL A 2 15.61 38.64 -10.56
N MET A 3 16.38 38.06 -11.47
CA MET A 3 15.95 37.70 -12.82
C MET A 3 15.62 36.21 -12.83
N VAL A 4 14.57 35.82 -13.52
CA VAL A 4 14.20 34.41 -13.76
C VAL A 4 14.62 34.04 -15.17
N ILE A 5 15.40 32.95 -15.31
CA ILE A 5 15.93 32.52 -16.60
C ILE A 5 15.37 31.13 -16.88
N ASP A 6 14.76 30.95 -18.04
CA ASP A 6 14.39 29.61 -18.56
C ASP A 6 15.08 29.38 -19.93
N GLU A 7 14.83 28.24 -20.56
CA GLU A 7 15.41 27.87 -21.85
C GLU A 7 15.00 28.80 -23.01
N GLN A 8 13.97 29.63 -22.83
CA GLN A 8 13.39 30.45 -23.90
C GLN A 8 13.71 31.94 -23.75
N ALA A 9 13.80 32.45 -22.50
CA ALA A 9 13.98 33.89 -22.24
C ALA A 9 14.48 34.19 -20.81
N VAL A 10 14.85 35.47 -20.62
CA VAL A 10 15.16 36.03 -19.31
C VAL A 10 14.01 36.97 -18.95
N TYR A 11 13.43 36.82 -17.78
CA TYR A 11 12.27 37.55 -17.29
C TYR A 11 12.66 38.42 -16.10
N ASP A 12 12.21 39.66 -16.10
CA ASP A 12 12.31 40.57 -14.96
C ASP A 12 10.95 40.65 -14.24
N PRO A 13 10.79 40.04 -13.05
CA PRO A 13 9.51 40.07 -12.32
C PRO A 13 9.03 41.46 -11.91
N SER A 14 9.89 42.49 -12.04
CA SER A 14 9.53 43.89 -11.79
C SER A 14 8.74 44.50 -12.95
N HIS A 15 8.87 43.94 -14.16
CA HIS A 15 8.10 44.33 -15.33
C HIS A 15 6.77 43.62 -15.40
N HIS A 16 5.68 44.36 -15.63
CA HIS A 16 4.32 43.83 -15.61
C HIS A 16 4.11 42.72 -16.64
N ASP A 17 4.63 42.86 -17.84
CA ASP A 17 4.47 41.89 -18.92
C ASP A 17 5.24 40.59 -18.64
N ASP A 18 6.46 40.69 -18.13
CA ASP A 18 7.27 39.52 -17.76
C ASP A 18 6.67 38.78 -16.57
N LYS A 19 6.15 39.54 -15.60
CA LYS A 19 5.41 38.92 -14.47
C LYS A 19 4.17 38.18 -14.94
N LEU A 20 3.38 38.77 -15.85
CA LEU A 20 2.21 38.12 -16.42
C LEU A 20 2.57 36.82 -17.15
N LEU A 21 3.67 36.84 -17.93
CA LEU A 21 4.17 35.66 -18.62
C LEU A 21 4.63 34.56 -17.66
N LEU A 22 5.31 34.94 -16.56
CA LEU A 22 5.73 33.99 -15.52
C LEU A 22 4.53 33.37 -14.81
N ASP A 23 3.52 34.18 -14.44
CA ASP A 23 2.30 33.72 -13.81
C ASP A 23 1.52 32.77 -14.74
N LEU A 24 1.43 33.08 -16.03
CA LEU A 24 0.80 32.21 -17.02
C LEU A 24 1.56 30.89 -17.21
N LYS A 25 2.89 30.95 -17.31
CA LYS A 25 3.73 29.73 -17.40
C LYS A 25 3.60 28.89 -16.14
N GLY A 26 3.56 29.49 -14.95
CA GLY A 26 3.33 28.83 -13.69
C GLY A 26 1.97 28.12 -13.66
N ALA A 27 0.90 28.79 -14.05
CA ALA A 27 -0.45 28.23 -14.13
C ALA A 27 -0.54 27.05 -15.13
N MET A 28 0.10 27.18 -16.30
CA MET A 28 0.16 26.07 -17.28
C MET A 28 0.92 24.86 -16.73
N SER A 29 2.05 25.08 -16.04
CA SER A 29 2.83 24.02 -15.41
C SER A 29 2.05 23.29 -14.32
N GLU A 30 1.31 24.02 -13.48
CA GLU A 30 0.42 23.39 -12.46
C GLU A 30 -0.67 22.56 -13.11
N GLN A 31 -1.25 23.00 -14.22
CA GLN A 31 -2.28 22.29 -14.93
C GLN A 31 -1.75 21.01 -15.58
N GLU A 32 -0.55 21.05 -16.16
CA GLU A 32 0.13 19.84 -16.68
C GLU A 32 0.41 18.81 -15.57
N LEU A 33 0.91 19.26 -14.42
CA LEU A 33 1.11 18.39 -13.25
C LEU A 33 -0.21 17.79 -12.75
N HIS A 34 -1.30 18.54 -12.78
CA HIS A 34 -2.62 18.04 -12.44
C HIS A 34 -3.07 16.95 -13.41
N TRP A 35 -2.99 17.18 -14.72
CA TRP A 35 -3.33 16.18 -15.74
C TRP A 35 -2.45 14.94 -15.65
N LEU A 36 -1.15 15.12 -15.42
CA LEU A 36 -0.23 14.00 -15.21
C LEU A 36 -0.63 13.17 -13.98
N SER A 37 -0.98 13.84 -12.88
CA SER A 37 -1.44 13.19 -11.65
C SER A 37 -2.71 12.36 -11.88
N LEU A 38 -3.69 12.90 -12.61
CA LEU A 38 -4.92 12.21 -12.96
C LEU A 38 -4.64 10.98 -13.84
N ARG A 39 -3.78 11.14 -14.85
CA ARG A 39 -3.37 10.04 -15.74
C ARG A 39 -2.67 8.92 -14.98
N LEU A 40 -1.75 9.27 -14.08
CA LEU A 40 -1.05 8.30 -13.23
C LEU A 40 -1.99 7.61 -12.24
N ALA A 41 -2.96 8.33 -11.68
CA ALA A 41 -3.97 7.74 -10.79
C ALA A 41 -4.87 6.77 -11.56
N GLY A 42 -5.35 7.14 -12.74
CA GLY A 42 -6.13 6.27 -13.62
C GLY A 42 -5.35 5.03 -14.05
N GLY A 43 -4.08 5.19 -14.41
CA GLY A 43 -3.19 4.08 -14.77
C GLY A 43 -3.00 3.08 -13.61
N ARG A 44 -2.81 3.59 -12.39
CA ARG A 44 -2.72 2.74 -11.17
C ARG A 44 -4.02 1.99 -10.90
N LEU A 45 -5.15 2.67 -11.01
CA LEU A 45 -6.48 2.07 -10.82
C LEU A 45 -6.73 0.95 -11.84
N ASN A 46 -6.41 1.17 -13.12
CA ASN A 46 -6.56 0.17 -14.16
C ASN A 46 -5.65 -1.04 -13.93
N LYS A 47 -4.40 -0.83 -13.52
CA LYS A 47 -3.49 -1.92 -13.11
C LYS A 47 -4.04 -2.70 -11.93
N ALA A 48 -4.60 -2.01 -10.93
CA ALA A 48 -5.22 -2.66 -9.77
C ALA A 48 -6.42 -3.53 -10.16
N ARG A 49 -7.29 -3.04 -11.05
CA ARG A 49 -8.44 -3.81 -11.56
C ARG A 49 -8.02 -5.07 -12.32
N ARG A 50 -6.89 -5.02 -13.02
CA ARG A 50 -6.33 -6.18 -13.72
C ARG A 50 -5.48 -7.11 -12.83
N GLY A 51 -5.28 -6.76 -11.56
CA GLY A 51 -4.41 -7.51 -10.64
C GLY A 51 -2.91 -7.34 -10.90
N GLU A 52 -2.52 -6.35 -11.70
CA GLU A 52 -1.13 -6.05 -12.09
C GLU A 52 -0.45 -5.01 -11.18
N SER A 53 -1.09 -4.64 -10.08
CA SER A 53 -0.57 -3.61 -9.18
C SER A 53 0.54 -4.16 -8.31
N TYR A 54 1.73 -3.58 -8.43
CA TYR A 54 2.89 -3.97 -7.62
C TYR A 54 2.82 -3.32 -6.23
N VAL A 55 2.47 -4.13 -5.25
CA VAL A 55 2.54 -3.77 -3.82
C VAL A 55 3.58 -4.65 -3.12
N THR A 56 3.98 -4.27 -1.92
CA THR A 56 4.82 -5.15 -1.11
C THR A 56 4.03 -6.42 -0.77
N PRO A 57 4.50 -7.62 -1.15
CA PRO A 57 3.80 -8.85 -0.86
C PRO A 57 3.56 -9.02 0.64
N PRO A 58 2.39 -9.50 1.06
CA PRO A 58 2.19 -9.88 2.45
C PRO A 58 3.08 -11.08 2.79
N THR A 59 3.41 -11.26 4.07
CA THR A 59 4.23 -12.38 4.52
C THR A 59 3.61 -13.71 4.05
N GLY A 60 4.41 -14.60 3.49
CA GLY A 60 3.94 -15.86 2.90
C GLY A 60 3.67 -15.80 1.40
N TYR A 61 3.90 -14.63 0.78
CA TYR A 61 3.79 -14.43 -0.66
C TYR A 61 5.05 -13.75 -1.21
N VAL A 62 5.34 -14.02 -2.47
CA VAL A 62 6.40 -13.39 -3.26
C VAL A 62 5.87 -13.01 -4.64
N TRP A 63 6.59 -12.11 -5.33
CA TRP A 63 6.29 -11.81 -6.72
C TRP A 63 6.78 -12.94 -7.62
N GLY A 64 5.86 -13.56 -8.36
CA GLY A 64 6.14 -14.47 -9.47
C GLY A 64 5.98 -13.75 -10.81
N GLY A 65 6.28 -14.44 -11.91
CA GLY A 65 6.22 -13.86 -13.26
C GLY A 65 4.86 -13.31 -13.71
N ARG A 66 3.75 -13.75 -13.09
CA ARG A 66 2.37 -13.37 -13.44
C ARG A 66 1.57 -12.79 -12.27
N GLY A 67 2.22 -12.40 -11.18
CA GLY A 67 1.56 -11.85 -10.00
C GLY A 67 2.08 -12.43 -8.69
N LEU A 68 1.31 -12.28 -7.63
CA LEU A 68 1.65 -12.82 -6.33
C LEU A 68 1.48 -14.35 -6.32
N VAL A 69 2.50 -15.04 -5.86
CA VAL A 69 2.52 -16.49 -5.65
C VAL A 69 2.87 -16.78 -4.19
N LEU A 70 2.58 -17.99 -3.72
CA LEU A 70 3.00 -18.43 -2.40
C LEU A 70 4.53 -18.42 -2.30
N ASP A 71 5.03 -18.03 -1.13
CA ASP A 71 6.47 -18.06 -0.86
C ASP A 71 7.01 -19.49 -1.10
N PRO A 72 8.09 -19.69 -1.86
CA PRO A 72 8.68 -21.01 -2.09
C PRO A 72 9.16 -21.67 -0.79
N ASP A 73 9.55 -20.86 0.21
CA ASP A 73 9.99 -21.34 1.51
C ASP A 73 8.77 -21.88 2.31
N GLU A 74 8.79 -23.18 2.54
CA GLU A 74 7.73 -23.87 3.32
C GLU A 74 7.69 -23.39 4.78
N SER A 75 8.83 -23.04 5.37
CA SER A 75 8.91 -22.58 6.75
C SER A 75 8.17 -21.25 6.92
N VAL A 76 8.29 -20.36 5.94
CA VAL A 76 7.55 -19.08 5.87
C VAL A 76 6.05 -19.33 5.76
N ARG A 77 5.62 -20.21 4.86
CA ARG A 77 4.21 -20.56 4.69
C ARG A 77 3.63 -21.19 5.95
N ARG A 78 4.35 -22.12 6.56
CA ARG A 78 3.95 -22.79 7.80
C ARG A 78 3.77 -21.80 8.94
N ALA A 79 4.69 -20.84 9.11
CA ALA A 79 4.58 -19.83 10.16
C ALA A 79 3.31 -18.97 10.00
N VAL A 80 2.97 -18.60 8.77
CA VAL A 80 1.71 -17.89 8.47
C VAL A 80 0.50 -18.77 8.81
N GLY A 81 0.50 -20.04 8.40
CA GLY A 81 -0.56 -21.00 8.69
C GLY A 81 -0.83 -21.16 10.18
N VAL A 82 0.22 -21.34 10.97
CA VAL A 82 0.13 -21.46 12.44
C VAL A 82 -0.56 -20.27 13.08
N VAL A 83 -0.30 -19.03 12.62
CA VAL A 83 -0.97 -17.84 13.15
C VAL A 83 -2.48 -17.88 12.88
N PHE A 84 -2.90 -18.25 11.67
CA PHE A 84 -4.32 -18.35 11.34
C PHE A 84 -5.00 -19.52 12.05
N GLU A 85 -4.33 -20.66 12.18
CA GLU A 85 -4.85 -21.82 12.95
C GLU A 85 -5.07 -21.44 14.43
N ARG A 86 -4.10 -20.76 15.04
CA ARG A 86 -4.24 -20.28 16.41
C ARG A 86 -5.37 -19.28 16.58
N PHE A 87 -5.55 -18.39 15.63
CA PHE A 87 -6.66 -17.44 15.65
C PHE A 87 -8.02 -18.14 15.45
N ASN A 88 -8.07 -19.25 14.71
CA ASN A 88 -9.30 -20.04 14.57
C ASN A 88 -9.67 -20.79 15.88
N ILE A 89 -8.67 -21.25 16.63
CA ILE A 89 -8.89 -21.89 17.94
C ILE A 89 -9.33 -20.86 18.98
N GLU A 90 -8.61 -19.76 19.06
CA GLU A 90 -8.90 -18.63 19.97
C GLU A 90 -9.06 -17.36 19.14
N PRO A 91 -10.28 -16.91 18.76
CA PRO A 91 -10.50 -15.77 17.87
C PRO A 91 -10.23 -14.42 18.56
N SER A 92 -9.05 -14.28 19.15
CA SER A 92 -8.57 -13.11 19.85
C SER A 92 -7.10 -12.86 19.50
N ALA A 93 -6.82 -11.70 18.88
CA ALA A 93 -5.44 -11.31 18.57
C ALA A 93 -4.55 -11.25 19.82
N ARG A 94 -5.13 -10.86 20.97
CA ARG A 94 -4.42 -10.83 22.25
C ARG A 94 -4.05 -12.22 22.75
N ALA A 95 -4.92 -13.21 22.53
CA ALA A 95 -4.66 -14.61 22.90
C ALA A 95 -3.55 -15.21 22.03
N VAL A 96 -3.60 -14.97 20.71
CA VAL A 96 -2.54 -15.37 19.78
C VAL A 96 -1.18 -14.78 20.16
N LEU A 97 -1.14 -13.50 20.55
CA LEU A 97 0.11 -12.87 20.99
C LEU A 97 0.65 -13.46 22.27
N ARG A 98 -0.22 -13.73 23.26
CA ARG A 98 0.19 -14.40 24.50
C ARG A 98 0.76 -15.79 24.23
N TRP A 99 0.11 -16.54 23.35
CA TRP A 99 0.63 -17.85 22.92
C TRP A 99 1.99 -17.68 22.21
N ALA A 100 2.11 -16.78 21.25
CA ALA A 100 3.35 -16.55 20.51
C ALA A 100 4.53 -16.21 21.43
N ASN A 101 4.28 -15.38 22.44
CA ASN A 101 5.30 -15.00 23.44
C ASN A 101 5.69 -16.17 24.36
N ARG A 102 4.72 -16.99 24.79
CA ARG A 102 4.98 -18.18 25.65
C ARG A 102 5.75 -19.25 24.91
N SER A 103 5.45 -19.46 23.62
CA SER A 103 6.10 -20.48 22.79
C SER A 103 7.36 -19.99 22.09
N ASN A 104 7.81 -18.75 22.36
CA ASN A 104 8.90 -18.08 21.62
C ASN A 104 8.71 -18.17 20.10
N PHE A 105 7.47 -18.08 19.63
CA PHE A 105 7.16 -18.15 18.22
C PHE A 105 7.72 -16.94 17.46
N LEU A 106 8.45 -17.24 16.39
CA LEU A 106 9.03 -16.23 15.51
C LEU A 106 8.26 -16.16 14.19
N MET A 107 8.12 -14.95 13.68
CA MET A 107 7.45 -14.67 12.43
C MET A 107 8.45 -14.22 11.37
N PRO A 108 8.44 -14.84 10.16
CA PRO A 108 9.39 -14.48 9.10
C PRO A 108 9.11 -13.09 8.54
N THR A 109 10.16 -12.33 8.28
CA THR A 109 10.13 -11.01 7.65
C THR A 109 11.12 -11.00 6.48
N ARG A 110 10.67 -10.52 5.32
CA ARG A 110 11.56 -10.15 4.21
C ARG A 110 11.68 -8.64 4.14
N GLU A 111 12.89 -8.16 4.03
CA GLU A 111 13.13 -6.76 3.68
C GLU A 111 12.84 -6.54 2.20
N ARG A 112 12.42 -5.32 1.87
CA ARG A 112 12.08 -4.96 0.50
C ARG A 112 13.32 -5.04 -0.39
N GLY A 113 13.28 -5.90 -1.41
CA GLY A 113 14.39 -6.12 -2.34
C GLY A 113 15.43 -7.16 -1.88
N SER A 114 15.26 -7.76 -0.70
CA SER A 114 16.08 -8.87 -0.22
C SER A 114 15.39 -10.22 -0.42
N SER A 115 16.17 -11.23 -0.75
CA SER A 115 15.75 -12.64 -0.73
C SER A 115 15.86 -13.25 0.67
N GLU A 116 16.59 -12.61 1.58
CA GLU A 116 16.83 -13.13 2.92
C GLU A 116 15.59 -13.03 3.82
N VAL A 117 15.40 -14.04 4.64
CA VAL A 117 14.33 -14.13 5.61
C VAL A 117 14.90 -13.94 7.00
N SER A 118 14.48 -12.90 7.68
CA SER A 118 14.76 -12.68 9.10
C SER A 118 13.58 -13.15 9.95
N TRP A 119 13.87 -13.73 11.13
CA TRP A 119 12.86 -14.25 12.05
C TRP A 119 12.73 -13.36 13.28
N ASN A 120 11.58 -12.75 13.46
CA ASN A 120 11.34 -11.76 14.49
C ASN A 120 10.14 -12.12 15.36
N LYS A 121 10.10 -11.62 16.60
CA LYS A 121 8.94 -11.79 17.48
C LYS A 121 7.69 -11.18 16.83
N LEU A 122 6.56 -11.86 16.99
CA LEU A 122 5.26 -11.40 16.48
C LEU A 122 4.73 -10.23 17.32
N GLY A 123 4.72 -9.03 16.75
CA GLY A 123 4.18 -7.82 17.39
C GLY A 123 2.69 -7.64 17.15
N ASN A 124 2.04 -6.86 18.03
CA ASN A 124 0.60 -6.59 17.97
C ASN A 124 0.18 -5.92 16.65
N LEU A 125 0.92 -4.90 16.21
CA LEU A 125 0.63 -4.19 14.97
C LEU A 125 0.67 -5.15 13.77
N ARG A 126 1.71 -5.96 13.70
CA ARG A 126 1.91 -6.92 12.61
C ARG A 126 0.80 -7.96 12.58
N LEU A 127 0.45 -8.54 13.72
CA LEU A 127 -0.63 -9.52 13.82
C LEU A 127 -1.97 -8.92 13.37
N ASN A 128 -2.33 -7.74 13.88
CA ASN A 128 -3.59 -7.09 13.49
C ASN A 128 -3.61 -6.71 12.00
N THR A 129 -2.48 -6.25 11.45
CA THR A 129 -2.37 -5.96 10.01
C THR A 129 -2.57 -7.23 9.18
N MET A 130 -1.97 -8.34 9.60
CA MET A 130 -2.07 -9.63 8.94
C MET A 130 -3.50 -10.18 8.97
N LEU A 131 -4.14 -10.22 10.14
CA LEU A 131 -5.51 -10.74 10.30
C LEU A 131 -6.56 -9.92 9.53
N ARG A 132 -6.31 -8.64 9.30
CA ARG A 132 -7.20 -7.74 8.57
C ARG A 132 -6.87 -7.60 7.09
N ASN A 133 -5.79 -8.22 6.64
CA ASN A 133 -5.39 -8.09 5.24
C ASN A 133 -6.22 -9.01 4.33
N PRO A 134 -7.03 -8.45 3.39
CA PRO A 134 -7.86 -9.23 2.49
C PRO A 134 -7.07 -10.10 1.52
N GLU A 135 -5.78 -9.82 1.31
CA GLU A 135 -4.91 -10.62 0.44
C GLU A 135 -4.80 -12.07 0.93
N TYR A 136 -4.85 -12.32 2.23
CA TYR A 136 -4.92 -13.69 2.77
C TYR A 136 -6.26 -14.39 2.49
N ALA A 137 -7.30 -13.64 2.13
CA ALA A 137 -8.56 -14.17 1.64
C ALA A 137 -8.62 -14.28 0.10
N GLY A 138 -7.50 -14.03 -0.58
CA GLY A 138 -7.40 -14.08 -2.05
C GLY A 138 -7.98 -12.85 -2.76
N VAL A 139 -8.11 -11.72 -2.07
CA VAL A 139 -8.64 -10.48 -2.64
C VAL A 139 -7.63 -9.35 -2.47
N TYR A 140 -7.17 -8.79 -3.59
CA TYR A 140 -6.41 -7.54 -3.58
C TYR A 140 -7.37 -6.35 -3.60
N VAL A 141 -7.14 -5.39 -2.71
CA VAL A 141 -7.97 -4.17 -2.60
C VAL A 141 -7.08 -2.93 -2.75
N TYR A 142 -7.27 -2.21 -3.84
CA TYR A 142 -6.62 -0.93 -4.10
C TYR A 142 -7.48 0.23 -3.59
N GLY A 143 -6.84 1.26 -3.02
CA GLY A 143 -7.56 2.44 -2.54
C GLY A 143 -8.20 2.29 -1.15
N ARG A 144 -7.87 1.21 -0.42
CA ARG A 144 -8.39 0.96 0.93
C ARG A 144 -8.15 2.10 1.93
N HIS A 145 -7.12 2.87 1.67
CA HIS A 145 -6.73 4.01 2.51
C HIS A 145 -6.44 5.22 1.63
N PRO A 146 -7.48 5.89 1.13
CA PRO A 146 -7.29 7.10 0.35
C PRO A 146 -6.63 8.18 1.21
N THR A 147 -5.75 8.95 0.58
CA THR A 147 -5.11 10.10 1.21
C THR A 147 -5.55 11.36 0.50
N SER A 148 -5.99 12.37 1.24
CA SER A 148 -6.18 13.74 0.75
C SER A 148 -4.97 14.59 1.12
N LYS A 149 -4.76 15.65 0.35
CA LYS A 149 -3.85 16.73 0.74
C LYS A 149 -4.71 17.80 1.40
N GLU A 150 -4.39 18.14 2.64
CA GLU A 150 -5.08 19.19 3.41
C GLU A 150 -4.03 20.21 3.86
N VAL A 151 -4.44 21.47 3.87
CA VAL A 151 -3.60 22.54 4.42
C VAL A 151 -3.87 22.61 5.92
N VAL A 152 -2.88 22.24 6.73
CA VAL A 152 -2.92 22.33 8.18
C VAL A 152 -1.79 23.25 8.62
N ASP A 153 -2.12 24.31 9.33
CA ASP A 153 -1.16 25.33 9.80
C ASP A 153 -0.29 25.92 8.67
N GLY A 154 -0.86 26.13 7.47
CA GLY A 154 -0.15 26.66 6.30
C GLY A 154 0.74 25.65 5.57
N GLU A 155 0.85 24.42 6.04
CA GLU A 155 1.59 23.34 5.38
C GLU A 155 0.67 22.32 4.72
N ILE A 156 1.06 21.85 3.53
CA ILE A 156 0.34 20.77 2.83
C ILE A 156 0.71 19.44 3.47
N ARG A 157 -0.22 18.86 4.22
CA ARG A 157 -0.07 17.53 4.82
C ARG A 157 -0.92 16.49 4.13
N LYS A 158 -0.38 15.27 4.01
CA LYS A 158 -1.16 14.12 3.54
C LYS A 158 -1.96 13.56 4.71
N VAL A 159 -3.26 13.70 4.66
CA VAL A 159 -4.20 13.19 5.67
C VAL A 159 -4.86 11.93 5.15
N ARG A 160 -4.96 10.89 6.01
CA ARG A 160 -5.65 9.66 5.69
C ARG A 160 -7.15 9.89 5.80
N ARG A 161 -7.86 9.75 4.69
CA ARG A 161 -9.32 9.93 4.64
C ARG A 161 -10.03 8.59 4.94
N ARG A 162 -11.20 8.64 5.58
CA ARG A 162 -12.11 7.50 5.62
C ARG A 162 -12.72 7.29 4.24
N LEU A 163 -12.90 6.03 3.84
CA LEU A 163 -13.68 5.70 2.65
C LEU A 163 -15.09 6.26 2.83
N SER A 164 -15.55 7.06 1.86
CA SER A 164 -16.96 7.46 1.75
C SER A 164 -17.75 6.36 1.02
N ALA A 165 -19.08 6.45 1.05
CA ALA A 165 -19.95 5.52 0.33
C ALA A 165 -19.70 5.55 -1.19
N ASP A 166 -19.19 6.67 -1.72
CA ASP A 166 -18.92 6.88 -3.14
C ASP A 166 -17.53 6.38 -3.56
N ASP A 167 -16.68 6.01 -2.60
CA ASP A 167 -15.34 5.47 -2.86
C ASP A 167 -15.45 3.95 -3.10
N GLU A 168 -15.56 3.51 -4.34
CA GLU A 168 -15.43 2.10 -4.68
C GLU A 168 -13.95 1.68 -4.74
N PRO A 169 -13.45 0.90 -3.76
CA PRO A 169 -12.11 0.35 -3.87
C PRO A 169 -12.04 -0.64 -5.03
N ALA A 170 -11.01 -0.52 -5.87
CA ALA A 170 -10.81 -1.50 -6.93
C ALA A 170 -10.40 -2.83 -6.31
N MET A 171 -11.16 -3.88 -6.60
CA MET A 171 -10.87 -5.24 -6.15
C MET A 171 -10.44 -6.10 -7.33
N SER A 172 -9.40 -6.89 -7.15
CA SER A 172 -9.02 -7.95 -8.08
C SER A 172 -8.85 -9.26 -7.33
N LYS A 173 -9.18 -10.38 -8.00
CA LYS A 173 -8.95 -11.72 -7.44
C LYS A 173 -7.46 -12.01 -7.50
N MET A 174 -6.94 -12.49 -6.39
CA MET A 174 -5.60 -13.07 -6.32
C MET A 174 -5.69 -14.58 -6.48
N PRO A 175 -4.61 -15.25 -6.92
CA PRO A 175 -4.56 -16.70 -6.86
C PRO A 175 -4.87 -17.16 -5.43
N PRO A 176 -5.77 -18.15 -5.26
CA PRO A 176 -6.20 -18.57 -3.93
C PRO A 176 -5.00 -19.11 -3.16
N ALA A 177 -4.66 -18.42 -2.09
CA ALA A 177 -3.86 -19.03 -1.06
C ALA A 177 -4.72 -20.10 -0.41
N THR A 178 -4.27 -21.34 -0.40
CA THR A 178 -4.91 -22.44 0.32
C THR A 178 -4.69 -22.32 1.84
N TRP A 179 -4.90 -21.13 2.40
CA TRP A 179 -5.10 -20.97 3.84
C TRP A 179 -6.55 -21.37 4.11
N LYS A 180 -6.82 -22.68 4.14
CA LYS A 180 -8.15 -23.20 4.45
C LYS A 180 -8.59 -22.64 5.80
N ARG A 181 -9.51 -21.67 5.77
CA ARG A 181 -10.43 -21.54 6.89
C ARG A 181 -11.18 -22.87 6.94
N SER A 182 -10.91 -23.68 7.92
CA SER A 182 -11.80 -24.79 8.23
C SER A 182 -13.09 -24.18 8.75
N THR A 183 -14.02 -23.88 7.83
CA THR A 183 -15.41 -23.64 8.17
C THR A 183 -16.03 -24.98 8.52
N THR A 184 -15.72 -25.50 9.68
CA THR A 184 -16.57 -26.49 10.31
C THR A 184 -17.35 -25.76 11.39
N ARG A 185 -18.46 -25.10 10.97
CA ARG A 185 -19.58 -24.90 11.86
C ARG A 185 -20.39 -26.22 11.82
N THR A 186 -20.27 -27.00 12.86
CA THR A 186 -21.32 -27.89 13.29
C THR A 186 -22.26 -27.13 14.20
#